data_5291746dcc83132ea8bd1afe9c7e8753
#
_entry.id   5291746dcc83132ea8bd1afe9c7e8753
#
_cell.length_a   1.000
_cell.length_b   1.000
_cell.length_c   1.000
_cell.angle_alpha   90.00
_cell.angle_beta   90.00
_cell.angle_gamma   90.00
#
_symmetry.space_group_name_H-M   'P 1'
#
loop_
_entity.id
_entity.type
_entity.pdbx_description
1 polymer ?
#
loop_
_entity_poly.entity_id
_entity_poly.type
_entity_poly.pdbx_seq_one_letter_code
_entity_poly.pdbx_strand_id
1 'polypeptide(L)'
;MLLDPKTIAAYQRDGVVVIPNLVDAKQLEHLRQGVAENMASPGPWANEYTPQGTAGRFFDDYVNWQRIQQFSDVAISGDVPKVALQLMGTSTARLFHEHVLVKEAETKEVTPWHHDDPYYGIDGMDNVSIWVPLDPIPDSVALRFIAGSHKWNKRFIPKRFKDQTAYVESAHDFVHLPSVEELNAYEVISTPVQLGDAVAFHYRTLHAAPGTAGTGVQLRRAVSFRYVGDDAVFATRPWKTSPPLEGNGLKPGDALDDPRFPIVASR
;
A
#
# COMPACT_ATOMS: atom_id res chain seq x y z
N MET A 1 8.19 -14.06 -13.24
CA MET A 1 8.45 -12.92 -14.20
C MET A 1 9.82 -12.33 -13.91
N LEU A 2 10.60 -12.00 -14.97
CA LEU A 2 11.80 -11.15 -14.85
C LEU A 2 11.44 -9.74 -15.30
N LEU A 3 11.81 -8.74 -14.49
CA LEU A 3 11.60 -7.34 -14.82
C LEU A 3 12.69 -6.83 -15.78
N ASP A 4 12.29 -5.97 -16.73
CA ASP A 4 13.24 -5.18 -17.51
C ASP A 4 14.05 -4.27 -16.53
N PRO A 5 15.39 -4.19 -16.68
CA PRO A 5 16.21 -3.27 -15.89
C PRO A 5 15.72 -1.82 -15.90
N LYS A 6 15.08 -1.35 -16.97
CA LYS A 6 14.45 -0.03 -17.03
C LYS A 6 13.30 0.14 -16.05
N THR A 7 12.52 -0.93 -15.83
CA THR A 7 11.43 -0.93 -14.84
C THR A 7 11.98 -0.78 -13.41
N ILE A 8 13.05 -1.52 -13.09
CA ILE A 8 13.73 -1.40 -11.79
C ILE A 8 14.33 0.01 -11.62
N ALA A 9 14.99 0.51 -12.66
CA ALA A 9 15.56 1.86 -12.64
C ALA A 9 14.49 2.96 -12.47
N ALA A 10 13.30 2.80 -13.09
CA ALA A 10 12.18 3.71 -12.92
C ALA A 10 11.65 3.69 -11.47
N TYR A 11 11.47 2.50 -10.89
CA TYR A 11 11.09 2.37 -9.48
C TYR A 11 12.11 3.05 -8.56
N GLN A 12 13.40 2.80 -8.76
CA GLN A 12 14.44 3.42 -7.96
C GLN A 12 14.54 4.93 -8.15
N ARG A 13 14.22 5.46 -9.33
CA ARG A 13 14.26 6.90 -9.63
C ARG A 13 13.06 7.63 -9.06
N ASP A 14 11.85 7.13 -9.31
CA ASP A 14 10.58 7.82 -9.07
C ASP A 14 9.88 7.34 -7.80
N GLY A 15 10.23 6.16 -7.29
CA GLY A 15 9.57 5.50 -6.16
C GLY A 15 8.24 4.84 -6.52
N VAL A 16 7.90 4.80 -7.81
CA VAL A 16 6.69 4.17 -8.34
C VAL A 16 6.92 3.66 -9.76
N VAL A 17 6.28 2.53 -10.10
CA VAL A 17 6.27 1.99 -11.45
C VAL A 17 5.02 1.15 -11.68
N VAL A 18 4.52 1.13 -12.91
CA VAL A 18 3.48 0.19 -13.34
C VAL A 18 4.14 -1.11 -13.82
N ILE A 19 3.64 -2.23 -13.35
CA ILE A 19 4.06 -3.58 -13.78
C ILE A 19 2.93 -4.17 -14.64
N PRO A 20 3.08 -4.20 -15.96
CA PRO A 20 2.04 -4.73 -16.84
C PRO A 20 1.88 -6.25 -16.67
N ASN A 21 0.64 -6.73 -16.70
CA ASN A 21 0.29 -8.15 -16.72
C ASN A 21 0.95 -8.97 -15.59
N LEU A 22 1.03 -8.40 -14.38
CA LEU A 22 1.61 -9.08 -13.23
C LEU A 22 0.73 -10.23 -12.72
N VAL A 23 -0.59 -10.07 -12.77
CA VAL A 23 -1.56 -11.07 -12.35
C VAL A 23 -2.47 -11.47 -13.52
N ASP A 24 -2.77 -12.75 -13.62
CA ASP A 24 -3.65 -13.28 -14.66
C ASP A 24 -5.15 -13.17 -14.28
N ALA A 25 -6.02 -13.49 -15.22
CA ALA A 25 -7.47 -13.40 -15.02
C ALA A 25 -7.96 -14.34 -13.90
N LYS A 26 -7.31 -15.51 -13.72
CA LYS A 26 -7.66 -16.45 -12.66
C LYS A 26 -7.30 -15.90 -11.28
N GLN A 27 -6.11 -15.31 -11.17
CA GLN A 27 -5.67 -14.64 -9.93
C GLN A 27 -6.53 -13.42 -9.61
N LEU A 28 -6.94 -12.64 -10.62
CA LEU A 28 -7.86 -11.51 -10.42
C LEU A 28 -9.21 -11.96 -9.86
N GLU A 29 -9.80 -13.01 -10.45
CA GLU A 29 -11.07 -13.54 -9.95
C GLU A 29 -10.92 -14.13 -8.55
N HIS A 30 -9.82 -14.80 -8.27
CA HIS A 30 -9.50 -15.33 -6.96
C HIS A 30 -9.40 -14.21 -5.90
N LEU A 31 -8.71 -13.12 -6.21
CA LEU A 31 -8.64 -11.94 -5.34
C LEU A 31 -10.00 -11.27 -5.14
N ARG A 32 -10.86 -11.21 -6.18
CA ARG A 32 -12.23 -10.69 -6.05
C ARG A 32 -13.06 -11.49 -5.05
N GLN A 33 -12.94 -12.81 -5.09
CA GLN A 33 -13.59 -13.71 -4.11
C GLN A 33 -13.07 -13.44 -2.70
N GLY A 34 -11.76 -13.29 -2.52
CA GLY A 34 -11.14 -12.92 -1.24
C GLY A 34 -11.63 -11.57 -0.70
N VAL A 35 -11.75 -10.56 -1.57
CA VAL A 35 -12.31 -9.25 -1.17
C VAL A 35 -13.79 -9.38 -0.78
N ALA A 36 -14.58 -10.15 -1.52
CA ALA A 36 -15.98 -10.38 -1.18
C ALA A 36 -16.14 -11.09 0.17
N GLU A 37 -15.30 -12.11 0.45
CA GLU A 37 -15.23 -12.80 1.73
C GLU A 37 -14.82 -11.83 2.86
N ASN A 38 -13.80 -11.00 2.64
CA ASN A 38 -13.35 -10.01 3.61
C ASN A 38 -14.45 -8.99 3.94
N MET A 39 -15.15 -8.48 2.93
CA MET A 39 -16.26 -7.52 3.13
C MET A 39 -17.47 -8.15 3.84
N ALA A 40 -17.73 -9.43 3.62
CA ALA A 40 -18.80 -10.17 4.29
C ALA A 40 -18.45 -10.51 5.75
N SER A 41 -17.18 -10.74 6.03
CA SER A 41 -16.65 -11.04 7.37
C SER A 41 -15.37 -10.22 7.61
N PRO A 42 -15.51 -8.95 7.96
CA PRO A 42 -14.37 -8.06 8.18
C PRO A 42 -13.44 -8.55 9.31
N GLY A 43 -12.16 -8.26 9.17
CA GLY A 43 -11.16 -8.50 10.19
C GLY A 43 -11.23 -7.48 11.33
N PRO A 44 -10.37 -7.64 12.34
CA PRO A 44 -10.38 -6.74 13.52
C PRO A 44 -9.88 -5.33 13.23
N TRP A 45 -9.31 -5.08 12.06
CA TRP A 45 -8.72 -3.81 11.65
C TRP A 45 -9.48 -3.12 10.52
N ALA A 46 -10.68 -3.64 10.19
CA ALA A 46 -11.54 -3.04 9.17
C ALA A 46 -12.00 -1.65 9.57
N ASN A 47 -12.05 -0.74 8.57
CA ASN A 47 -12.54 0.62 8.74
C ASN A 47 -13.58 0.96 7.65
N GLU A 48 -14.51 1.82 8.04
CA GLU A 48 -15.46 2.49 7.16
C GLU A 48 -15.25 3.99 7.27
N TYR A 49 -14.93 4.62 6.14
CA TYR A 49 -14.65 6.06 6.11
C TYR A 49 -15.85 6.88 5.71
N THR A 50 -16.80 6.28 4.99
CA THR A 50 -18.01 6.94 4.53
C THR A 50 -18.97 7.17 5.69
N PRO A 51 -19.42 8.41 5.92
CA PRO A 51 -20.41 8.69 6.96
C PRO A 51 -21.73 7.94 6.72
N GLN A 52 -22.35 7.48 7.79
CA GLN A 52 -23.63 6.75 7.70
C GLN A 52 -24.69 7.60 7.01
N GLY A 53 -25.40 7.01 6.04
CA GLY A 53 -26.47 7.67 5.27
C GLY A 53 -26.00 8.50 4.08
N THR A 54 -24.70 8.51 3.77
CA THR A 54 -24.17 9.08 2.53
C THR A 54 -24.05 8.03 1.43
N ALA A 55 -24.01 8.48 0.17
CA ALA A 55 -23.81 7.59 -0.97
C ALA A 55 -22.37 7.09 -1.06
N GLY A 56 -22.21 5.89 -1.59
CA GLY A 56 -20.93 5.23 -1.74
C GLY A 56 -20.44 4.58 -0.45
N ARG A 57 -19.35 3.86 -0.56
CA ARG A 57 -18.68 3.21 0.56
C ARG A 57 -17.17 3.30 0.35
N PHE A 58 -16.43 3.71 1.36
CA PHE A 58 -14.99 3.55 1.41
C PHE A 58 -14.65 2.63 2.57
N PHE A 59 -14.33 1.39 2.22
CA PHE A 59 -13.94 0.32 3.13
C PHE A 59 -12.47 0.01 2.97
N ASP A 60 -11.77 -0.24 4.06
CA ASP A 60 -10.48 -0.90 4.06
C ASP A 60 -10.36 -1.95 5.17
N ASP A 61 -9.47 -2.91 4.96
CA ASP A 61 -9.10 -3.90 5.96
C ASP A 61 -7.71 -4.45 5.64
N TYR A 62 -6.98 -4.94 6.64
CA TYR A 62 -5.61 -5.43 6.47
C TYR A 62 -5.26 -6.54 7.46
N VAL A 63 -4.18 -7.30 7.15
CA VAL A 63 -3.71 -8.46 7.93
C VAL A 63 -4.72 -9.61 7.94
N ASN A 64 -5.29 -9.90 6.79
CA ASN A 64 -6.27 -10.99 6.61
C ASN A 64 -5.69 -12.17 5.82
N TRP A 65 -4.47 -12.08 5.28
CA TRP A 65 -3.86 -13.09 4.42
C TRP A 65 -3.79 -14.48 5.05
N GLN A 66 -3.68 -14.59 6.37
CA GLN A 66 -3.64 -15.86 7.08
C GLN A 66 -5.02 -16.55 7.19
N ARG A 67 -6.11 -15.79 7.14
CA ARG A 67 -7.48 -16.31 7.24
C ARG A 67 -8.21 -16.38 5.89
N ILE A 68 -7.76 -15.60 4.90
CA ILE A 68 -8.34 -15.56 3.55
C ILE A 68 -7.32 -16.15 2.58
N GLN A 69 -7.56 -17.42 2.18
CA GLN A 69 -6.65 -18.20 1.35
C GLN A 69 -6.32 -17.51 0.04
N GLN A 70 -7.27 -16.78 -0.55
CA GLN A 70 -7.12 -16.07 -1.80
C GLN A 70 -6.05 -14.97 -1.74
N PHE A 71 -5.89 -14.33 -0.60
CA PHE A 71 -4.82 -13.36 -0.40
C PHE A 71 -3.47 -14.05 -0.20
N SER A 72 -3.46 -15.11 0.61
CA SER A 72 -2.27 -15.92 0.84
C SER A 72 -1.69 -16.47 -0.45
N ASP A 73 -2.51 -17.08 -1.31
CA ASP A 73 -2.07 -17.70 -2.56
C ASP A 73 -1.33 -16.73 -3.48
N VAL A 74 -1.73 -15.45 -3.51
CA VAL A 74 -1.08 -14.42 -4.34
C VAL A 74 0.09 -13.75 -3.61
N ALA A 75 -0.03 -13.54 -2.29
CA ALA A 75 0.97 -12.85 -1.48
C ALA A 75 2.26 -13.64 -1.30
N ILE A 76 2.18 -14.98 -1.19
CA ILE A 76 3.32 -15.81 -0.79
C ILE A 76 3.92 -16.63 -1.95
N SER A 77 3.28 -16.64 -3.11
CA SER A 77 3.74 -17.46 -4.23
C SER A 77 3.61 -16.74 -5.59
N GLY A 78 4.19 -17.32 -6.61
CA GLY A 78 4.09 -16.80 -7.99
C GLY A 78 5.00 -15.60 -8.27
N ASP A 79 4.53 -14.71 -9.11
CA ASP A 79 5.34 -13.58 -9.61
C ASP A 79 5.31 -12.35 -8.70
N VAL A 80 4.26 -12.12 -7.91
CA VAL A 80 4.12 -10.93 -7.06
C VAL A 80 5.29 -10.79 -6.06
N PRO A 81 5.61 -11.79 -5.20
CA PRO A 81 6.77 -11.67 -4.31
C PRO A 81 8.12 -11.64 -5.04
N LYS A 82 8.24 -12.30 -6.21
CA LYS A 82 9.45 -12.26 -7.04
C LYS A 82 9.70 -10.88 -7.65
N VAL A 83 8.65 -10.19 -8.04
CA VAL A 83 8.72 -8.80 -8.51
C VAL A 83 9.12 -7.88 -7.36
N ALA A 84 8.55 -8.06 -6.18
CA ALA A 84 8.93 -7.31 -4.98
C ALA A 84 10.44 -7.45 -4.69
N LEU A 85 10.95 -8.68 -4.67
CA LEU A 85 12.38 -8.98 -4.48
C LEU A 85 13.28 -8.23 -5.48
N GLN A 86 12.89 -8.21 -6.77
CA GLN A 86 13.67 -7.55 -7.82
C GLN A 86 13.65 -6.01 -7.68
N LEU A 87 12.50 -5.42 -7.37
CA LEU A 87 12.36 -3.97 -7.20
C LEU A 87 13.15 -3.45 -6.00
N MET A 88 13.10 -4.15 -4.87
CA MET A 88 13.88 -3.83 -3.67
C MET A 88 15.38 -4.05 -3.87
N GLY A 89 15.79 -5.00 -4.71
CA GLY A 89 17.20 -5.30 -4.95
C GLY A 89 17.88 -6.10 -3.82
N THR A 90 17.11 -6.66 -2.92
CA THR A 90 17.50 -7.38 -1.70
C THR A 90 17.70 -8.88 -1.92
N SER A 91 18.23 -9.63 -0.94
CA SER A 91 18.42 -11.09 -1.02
C SER A 91 17.16 -11.86 -0.68
N THR A 92 16.33 -11.34 0.20
CA THR A 92 15.05 -11.92 0.60
C THR A 92 13.91 -10.90 0.51
N ALA A 93 12.70 -11.38 0.28
CA ALA A 93 11.48 -10.60 0.43
C ALA A 93 10.59 -11.27 1.47
N ARG A 94 10.19 -10.51 2.49
CA ARG A 94 9.21 -10.92 3.50
C ARG A 94 7.86 -10.28 3.22
N LEU A 95 6.79 -11.03 3.36
CA LEU A 95 5.45 -10.47 3.38
C LEU A 95 5.26 -9.74 4.71
N PHE A 96 4.96 -8.44 4.64
CA PHE A 96 4.63 -7.65 5.83
C PHE A 96 3.13 -7.75 6.14
N HIS A 97 2.28 -7.39 5.21
CA HIS A 97 0.82 -7.65 5.25
C HIS A 97 0.18 -7.33 3.90
N GLU A 98 -1.08 -7.70 3.72
CA GLU A 98 -1.91 -7.15 2.64
C GLU A 98 -2.88 -6.08 3.18
N HIS A 99 -3.40 -5.27 2.27
CA HIS A 99 -4.38 -4.23 2.55
C HIS A 99 -5.44 -4.20 1.45
N VAL A 100 -6.67 -4.47 1.82
CA VAL A 100 -7.85 -4.36 0.96
C VAL A 100 -8.35 -2.92 0.97
N LEU A 101 -8.65 -2.37 -0.20
CA LEU A 101 -9.20 -1.02 -0.36
C LEU A 101 -10.36 -1.08 -1.36
N VAL A 102 -11.54 -0.62 -0.93
CA VAL A 102 -12.75 -0.63 -1.74
C VAL A 102 -13.40 0.74 -1.69
N LYS A 103 -13.58 1.37 -2.85
CA LYS A 103 -14.42 2.55 -3.03
C LYS A 103 -15.55 2.20 -4.00
N GLU A 104 -16.78 2.31 -3.53
CA GLU A 104 -17.98 2.12 -4.36
C GLU A 104 -18.32 3.40 -5.14
N ALA A 105 -19.32 3.33 -6.02
CA ALA A 105 -19.80 4.48 -6.76
C ALA A 105 -20.19 5.63 -5.82
N GLU A 106 -19.99 6.87 -6.29
CA GLU A 106 -20.36 8.10 -5.57
C GLU A 106 -19.67 8.29 -4.21
N THR A 107 -18.57 7.54 -3.92
CA THR A 107 -17.72 7.78 -2.75
C THR A 107 -16.99 9.12 -2.88
N LYS A 108 -17.27 10.06 -1.98
CA LYS A 108 -16.64 11.39 -1.94
C LYS A 108 -15.29 11.36 -1.23
N GLU A 109 -15.10 10.42 -0.33
CA GLU A 109 -13.92 10.29 0.50
C GLU A 109 -12.70 10.03 -0.36
N VAL A 110 -11.72 10.91 -0.23
CA VAL A 110 -10.41 10.79 -0.87
C VAL A 110 -9.44 10.00 0.01
N THR A 111 -8.41 9.45 -0.57
CA THR A 111 -7.21 9.07 0.16
C THR A 111 -6.28 10.28 0.12
N PRO A 112 -6.05 10.98 1.26
CA PRO A 112 -5.26 12.20 1.28
C PRO A 112 -3.80 11.92 0.92
N TRP A 113 -3.03 12.95 0.55
CA TRP A 113 -1.58 12.80 0.39
C TRP A 113 -0.94 12.28 1.67
N HIS A 114 -0.20 11.20 1.56
CA HIS A 114 0.53 10.53 2.64
C HIS A 114 1.65 9.67 2.06
N HIS A 115 2.49 9.14 2.93
CA HIS A 115 3.35 8.00 2.64
C HIS A 115 3.12 6.91 3.71
N ASP A 116 3.35 5.66 3.33
CA ASP A 116 2.98 4.50 4.17
C ASP A 116 3.90 4.32 5.39
N ASP A 117 5.19 4.64 5.25
CA ASP A 117 6.25 4.37 6.24
C ASP A 117 5.88 4.73 7.70
N PRO A 118 5.32 5.91 8.03
CA PRO A 118 5.06 6.26 9.42
C PRO A 118 3.90 5.50 10.05
N TYR A 119 3.03 4.91 9.24
CA TYR A 119 1.93 4.08 9.77
C TYR A 119 2.41 2.73 10.28
N TYR A 120 3.61 2.28 9.91
CA TYR A 120 4.11 0.94 10.19
C TYR A 120 5.10 0.92 11.35
N GLY A 121 5.05 -0.15 12.15
CA GLY A 121 5.98 -0.41 13.26
C GLY A 121 7.29 -1.05 12.78
N ILE A 122 7.83 -0.60 11.66
CA ILE A 122 9.07 -1.09 11.07
C ILE A 122 9.90 0.06 10.50
N ASP A 123 11.20 -0.10 10.43
CA ASP A 123 12.14 0.74 9.69
C ASP A 123 12.86 -0.10 8.63
N GLY A 124 13.36 0.55 7.59
CA GLY A 124 14.05 -0.05 6.45
C GLY A 124 13.73 0.70 5.15
N MET A 125 14.64 0.59 4.18
CA MET A 125 14.48 1.21 2.85
C MET A 125 14.19 0.18 1.76
N ASP A 126 14.52 -1.08 1.99
CA ASP A 126 14.16 -2.19 1.09
C ASP A 126 12.71 -2.57 1.32
N ASN A 127 11.78 -1.84 0.69
CA ASN A 127 10.35 -2.06 0.86
C ASN A 127 9.58 -1.73 -0.41
N VAL A 128 8.43 -2.37 -0.61
CA VAL A 128 7.53 -2.09 -1.73
C VAL A 128 6.10 -2.49 -1.41
N SER A 129 5.14 -1.64 -1.78
CA SER A 129 3.73 -1.95 -1.91
C SER A 129 3.44 -2.35 -3.35
N ILE A 130 2.88 -3.53 -3.59
CA ILE A 130 2.38 -3.96 -4.90
C ILE A 130 0.85 -3.90 -4.84
N TRP A 131 0.31 -2.84 -5.41
CA TRP A 131 -1.11 -2.56 -5.45
C TRP A 131 -1.74 -3.16 -6.70
N VAL A 132 -2.59 -4.16 -6.52
CA VAL A 132 -3.27 -4.91 -7.60
C VAL A 132 -4.71 -4.45 -7.70
N PRO A 133 -5.11 -3.73 -8.77
CA PRO A 133 -6.49 -3.35 -9.01
C PRO A 133 -7.32 -4.56 -9.44
N LEU A 134 -8.54 -4.65 -8.95
CA LEU A 134 -9.51 -5.70 -9.32
C LEU A 134 -10.58 -5.18 -10.26
N ASP A 135 -10.55 -3.89 -10.55
CA ASP A 135 -11.40 -3.18 -11.51
C ASP A 135 -10.52 -2.28 -12.38
N PRO A 136 -10.92 -1.91 -13.61
CA PRO A 136 -10.16 -0.96 -14.43
C PRO A 136 -10.04 0.39 -13.73
N ILE A 137 -8.86 1.00 -13.76
CA ILE A 137 -8.55 2.26 -13.10
C ILE A 137 -8.30 3.35 -14.13
N PRO A 138 -9.33 4.11 -14.57
CA PRO A 138 -9.13 5.28 -15.40
C PRO A 138 -8.43 6.40 -14.63
N ASP A 139 -7.87 7.37 -15.34
CA ASP A 139 -7.11 8.48 -14.74
C ASP A 139 -7.91 9.24 -13.68
N SER A 140 -9.23 9.36 -13.85
CA SER A 140 -10.11 10.06 -12.91
C SER A 140 -10.10 9.50 -11.47
N VAL A 141 -9.74 8.22 -11.30
CA VAL A 141 -9.67 7.54 -9.99
C VAL A 141 -8.31 6.88 -9.74
N ALA A 142 -7.31 7.18 -10.58
CA ALA A 142 -5.98 6.61 -10.46
C ALA A 142 -5.24 7.08 -9.21
N LEU A 143 -4.32 6.26 -8.73
CA LEU A 143 -3.33 6.68 -7.74
C LEU A 143 -2.44 7.77 -8.34
N ARG A 144 -2.08 8.75 -7.51
CA ARG A 144 -1.19 9.84 -7.85
C ARG A 144 0.00 9.84 -6.91
N PHE A 145 1.19 10.05 -7.46
CA PHE A 145 2.45 9.96 -6.74
C PHE A 145 3.30 11.20 -6.98
N ILE A 146 4.02 11.68 -5.97
CA ILE A 146 5.07 12.68 -6.16
C ILE A 146 6.35 11.95 -6.53
N ALA A 147 6.81 12.17 -7.77
CA ALA A 147 8.01 11.53 -8.30
C ALA A 147 9.23 11.76 -7.40
N GLY A 148 9.94 10.69 -7.05
CA GLY A 148 11.18 10.75 -6.28
C GLY A 148 11.02 11.16 -4.80
N SER A 149 9.80 11.35 -4.29
CA SER A 149 9.57 11.80 -2.91
C SER A 149 10.09 10.84 -1.84
N HIS A 150 10.24 9.55 -2.15
CA HIS A 150 10.86 8.57 -1.26
C HIS A 150 12.33 8.89 -0.92
N LYS A 151 12.99 9.72 -1.74
CA LYS A 151 14.39 10.17 -1.57
C LYS A 151 14.53 11.46 -0.79
N TRP A 152 13.43 12.10 -0.36
CA TRP A 152 13.50 13.39 0.33
C TRP A 152 14.15 13.30 1.71
N ASN A 153 14.45 12.12 2.19
CA ASN A 153 15.01 11.86 3.53
C ASN A 153 14.19 12.52 4.65
N LYS A 154 12.87 12.54 4.46
CA LYS A 154 11.89 13.08 5.41
C LYS A 154 10.87 12.01 5.74
N ARG A 155 10.47 11.99 6.99
CA ARG A 155 9.32 11.19 7.48
C ARG A 155 8.23 12.15 7.92
N PHE A 156 7.02 11.91 7.46
CA PHE A 156 5.91 12.81 7.74
C PHE A 156 5.03 12.26 8.85
N ILE A 157 4.54 13.14 9.73
CA ILE A 157 3.55 12.79 10.73
C ILE A 157 2.30 12.27 10.00
N PRO A 158 1.82 11.04 10.31
CA PRO A 158 0.67 10.46 9.60
C PRO A 158 -0.61 11.20 9.95
N LYS A 159 -1.56 11.21 9.02
CA LYS A 159 -2.89 11.78 9.19
C LYS A 159 -3.95 10.68 9.21
N ARG A 160 -4.99 10.87 10.00
CA ARG A 160 -6.17 10.01 9.97
C ARG A 160 -6.92 10.22 8.65
N PHE A 161 -7.28 9.16 7.96
CA PHE A 161 -8.01 9.27 6.70
C PHE A 161 -9.43 9.81 6.88
N LYS A 162 -10.03 9.56 8.04
CA LYS A 162 -11.40 9.95 8.36
C LYS A 162 -11.61 11.46 8.42
N ASP A 163 -10.69 12.18 9.04
CA ASP A 163 -10.82 13.62 9.33
C ASP A 163 -9.58 14.45 8.97
N GLN A 164 -8.57 13.79 8.40
CA GLN A 164 -7.28 14.35 7.99
C GLN A 164 -6.47 15.02 9.12
N THR A 165 -6.84 14.77 10.38
CA THR A 165 -6.09 15.25 11.52
C THR A 165 -4.77 14.50 11.68
N ALA A 166 -3.72 15.19 12.10
CA ALA A 166 -2.45 14.56 12.44
C ALA A 166 -2.61 13.63 13.65
N TYR A 167 -1.85 12.55 13.69
CA TYR A 167 -1.84 11.61 14.82
C TYR A 167 -1.29 12.26 16.10
N VAL A 168 -0.31 13.16 15.95
CA VAL A 168 0.32 13.97 17.00
C VAL A 168 0.68 15.34 16.43
N GLU A 169 0.83 16.34 17.29
CA GLU A 169 1.23 17.69 16.87
C GLU A 169 2.70 17.76 16.46
N SER A 170 3.57 16.99 17.11
CA SER A 170 4.99 16.92 16.79
C SER A 170 5.59 15.58 17.20
N ALA A 171 6.67 15.18 16.54
CA ALA A 171 7.48 14.02 16.90
C ALA A 171 8.93 14.26 16.42
N HIS A 172 9.92 13.79 17.18
CA HIS A 172 11.33 14.13 17.00
C HIS A 172 11.85 13.89 15.56
N ASP A 173 11.51 12.73 14.96
CA ASP A 173 12.04 12.31 13.66
C ASP A 173 11.04 12.48 12.52
N PHE A 174 9.97 13.24 12.75
CA PHE A 174 8.89 13.43 11.80
C PHE A 174 8.54 14.90 11.63
N VAL A 175 8.22 15.28 10.42
CA VAL A 175 7.80 16.65 10.07
C VAL A 175 6.37 16.66 9.55
N HIS A 176 5.74 17.83 9.51
CA HIS A 176 4.44 17.94 8.86
C HIS A 176 4.56 17.75 7.36
N LEU A 177 3.54 17.12 6.77
CA LEU A 177 3.42 17.01 5.34
C LEU A 177 3.30 18.42 4.72
N PRO A 178 3.99 18.71 3.61
CA PRO A 178 3.79 19.95 2.85
C PRO A 178 2.31 20.17 2.50
N SER A 179 1.89 21.40 2.32
CA SER A 179 0.55 21.73 1.84
C SER A 179 0.31 21.18 0.42
N VAL A 180 -0.94 21.07 0.01
CA VAL A 180 -1.27 20.64 -1.36
C VAL A 180 -0.68 21.60 -2.39
N GLU A 181 -0.66 22.89 -2.11
CA GLU A 181 -0.07 23.93 -2.98
C GLU A 181 1.44 23.72 -3.14
N GLU A 182 2.15 23.40 -2.06
CA GLU A 182 3.57 23.08 -2.11
C GLU A 182 3.84 21.78 -2.87
N LEU A 183 2.98 20.76 -2.69
CA LEU A 183 3.08 19.49 -3.41
C LEU A 183 2.83 19.64 -4.92
N ASN A 184 1.97 20.58 -5.34
CA ASN A 184 1.71 20.88 -6.75
C ASN A 184 2.92 21.44 -7.50
N ALA A 185 3.96 21.87 -6.80
CA ALA A 185 5.23 22.31 -7.42
C ALA A 185 6.11 21.12 -7.90
N TYR A 186 5.79 19.90 -7.51
CA TYR A 186 6.52 18.69 -7.89
C TYR A 186 5.85 17.95 -9.03
N GLU A 187 6.61 17.09 -9.71
CA GLU A 187 6.08 16.21 -10.73
C GLU A 187 5.13 15.17 -10.12
N VAL A 188 3.88 15.15 -10.62
CA VAL A 188 2.86 14.19 -10.22
C VAL A 188 2.75 13.12 -11.29
N ILE A 189 3.02 11.88 -10.92
CA ILE A 189 2.80 10.70 -11.76
C ILE A 189 1.40 10.16 -11.45
N SER A 190 0.53 10.12 -12.47
CA SER A 190 -0.74 9.38 -12.41
C SER A 190 -0.56 7.97 -12.97
N THR A 191 -1.22 6.99 -12.35
CA THR A 191 -1.09 5.58 -12.74
C THR A 191 -2.44 4.96 -13.11
N PRO A 192 -3.04 5.36 -14.25
CA PRO A 192 -4.16 4.61 -14.81
C PRO A 192 -3.68 3.22 -15.24
N VAL A 193 -4.42 2.17 -14.90
CA VAL A 193 -4.02 0.78 -15.16
C VAL A 193 -5.19 -0.07 -15.58
N GLN A 194 -4.90 -1.13 -16.34
CA GLN A 194 -5.85 -2.12 -16.80
C GLN A 194 -5.87 -3.33 -15.84
N LEU A 195 -6.85 -4.20 -16.04
CA LEU A 195 -6.89 -5.48 -15.31
C LEU A 195 -5.67 -6.33 -15.68
N GLY A 196 -5.02 -6.87 -14.66
CA GLY A 196 -3.79 -7.62 -14.77
C GLY A 196 -2.53 -6.82 -14.46
N ASP A 197 -2.57 -5.50 -14.62
CA ASP A 197 -1.47 -4.63 -14.22
C ASP A 197 -1.41 -4.47 -12.69
N ALA A 198 -0.27 -4.03 -12.19
CA ALA A 198 -0.12 -3.60 -10.80
C ALA A 198 0.69 -2.30 -10.72
N VAL A 199 0.48 -1.55 -9.64
CA VAL A 199 1.30 -0.39 -9.32
C VAL A 199 2.22 -0.75 -8.16
N ALA A 200 3.53 -0.71 -8.38
CA ALA A 200 4.52 -0.93 -7.35
C ALA A 200 5.08 0.41 -6.87
N PHE A 201 5.06 0.66 -5.56
CA PHE A 201 5.59 1.91 -5.01
C PHE A 201 6.28 1.70 -3.66
N HIS A 202 7.25 2.57 -3.39
CA HIS A 202 8.02 2.57 -2.16
C HIS A 202 7.20 3.16 -1.00
N TYR A 203 7.34 2.65 0.23
CA TYR A 203 6.55 3.11 1.39
C TYR A 203 6.70 4.60 1.68
N ARG A 204 7.82 5.21 1.31
CA ARG A 204 8.07 6.65 1.46
C ARG A 204 7.67 7.49 0.26
N THR A 205 7.12 6.91 -0.80
CA THR A 205 6.60 7.69 -1.91
C THR A 205 5.27 8.33 -1.51
N LEU A 206 5.22 9.65 -1.54
CA LEU A 206 3.99 10.40 -1.31
C LEU A 206 2.96 10.06 -2.38
N HIS A 207 1.77 9.66 -1.92
CA HIS A 207 0.70 9.29 -2.82
C HIS A 207 -0.69 9.66 -2.28
N ALA A 208 -1.64 9.73 -3.19
CA ALA A 208 -3.03 10.07 -2.93
C ALA A 208 -3.95 9.37 -3.92
N ALA A 209 -5.24 9.33 -3.63
CA ALA A 209 -6.25 8.86 -4.57
C ALA A 209 -7.56 9.65 -4.43
N PRO A 210 -8.22 10.04 -5.53
CA PRO A 210 -9.53 10.68 -5.49
C PRO A 210 -10.62 9.72 -5.00
N GLY A 211 -11.79 10.29 -4.70
CA GLY A 211 -13.02 9.53 -4.58
C GLY A 211 -13.53 9.07 -5.95
N THR A 212 -14.67 8.37 -5.97
CA THR A 212 -15.34 7.92 -7.20
C THR A 212 -16.52 8.81 -7.60
N ALA A 213 -16.95 9.73 -6.72
CA ALA A 213 -18.10 10.60 -6.97
C ALA A 213 -17.95 11.41 -8.26
N GLY A 214 -18.99 11.38 -9.09
CA GLY A 214 -19.04 12.12 -10.36
C GLY A 214 -18.09 11.59 -11.45
N THR A 215 -17.41 10.46 -11.25
CA THR A 215 -16.48 9.89 -12.24
C THR A 215 -17.10 8.84 -13.15
N GLY A 216 -18.30 8.34 -12.82
CA GLY A 216 -18.94 7.21 -13.49
C GLY A 216 -18.38 5.84 -13.11
N VAL A 217 -17.32 5.78 -12.29
CA VAL A 217 -16.75 4.52 -11.82
C VAL A 217 -17.65 3.92 -10.75
N GLN A 218 -18.11 2.69 -11.00
CA GLN A 218 -19.05 2.00 -10.11
C GLN A 218 -18.35 1.32 -8.94
N LEU A 219 -17.11 0.85 -9.15
CA LEU A 219 -16.39 0.09 -8.16
C LEU A 219 -14.88 0.23 -8.42
N ARG A 220 -14.12 0.46 -7.36
CA ARG A 220 -12.68 0.55 -7.36
C ARG A 220 -12.13 -0.28 -6.20
N ARG A 221 -11.92 -1.57 -6.47
CA ARG A 221 -11.32 -2.52 -5.52
C ARG A 221 -9.86 -2.71 -5.83
N ALA A 222 -9.08 -2.88 -4.78
CA ALA A 222 -7.68 -3.29 -4.89
C ALA A 222 -7.23 -4.07 -3.66
N VAL A 223 -6.23 -4.91 -3.86
CA VAL A 223 -5.45 -5.52 -2.79
C VAL A 223 -4.00 -5.07 -2.94
N SER A 224 -3.44 -4.48 -1.91
CA SER A 224 -2.05 -4.04 -1.88
C SER A 224 -1.24 -4.98 -1.01
N PHE A 225 -0.29 -5.71 -1.61
CA PHE A 225 0.64 -6.59 -0.93
C PHE A 225 1.90 -5.82 -0.56
N ARG A 226 2.27 -5.85 0.70
CA ARG A 226 3.40 -5.08 1.26
C ARG A 226 4.53 -6.00 1.60
N TYR A 227 5.69 -5.71 1.03
CA TYR A 227 6.92 -6.51 1.21
C TYR A 227 8.04 -5.65 1.76
N VAL A 228 8.91 -6.30 2.52
CA VAL A 228 10.12 -5.72 3.08
C VAL A 228 11.33 -6.62 2.80
N GLY A 229 12.48 -6.02 2.72
CA GLY A 229 13.75 -6.69 2.42
C GLY A 229 14.62 -6.95 3.64
N ASP A 230 15.91 -7.12 3.37
CA ASP A 230 16.89 -7.58 4.37
C ASP A 230 17.20 -6.52 5.44
N ASP A 231 17.01 -5.22 5.15
CA ASP A 231 17.27 -4.11 6.06
C ASP A 231 16.09 -3.80 7.01
N ALA A 232 14.99 -4.53 6.88
CA ALA A 232 13.80 -4.27 7.66
C ALA A 232 13.98 -4.69 9.12
N VAL A 233 13.71 -3.75 10.03
CA VAL A 233 13.80 -3.97 11.48
C VAL A 233 12.53 -3.54 12.19
N PHE A 234 12.23 -4.17 13.32
CA PHE A 234 11.14 -3.73 14.18
C PHE A 234 11.41 -2.32 14.72
N ALA A 235 10.37 -1.49 14.74
CA ALA A 235 10.44 -0.12 15.23
C ALA A 235 9.18 0.25 16.00
N THR A 236 9.29 1.17 16.94
CA THR A 236 8.16 1.77 17.65
C THR A 236 7.84 3.14 17.08
N ARG A 237 6.58 3.57 17.25
CA ARG A 237 6.11 4.90 16.89
C ARG A 237 5.50 5.58 18.12
N PRO A 238 5.52 6.92 18.19
CA PRO A 238 4.84 7.64 19.27
C PRO A 238 3.30 7.67 19.10
N TRP A 239 2.77 6.86 18.20
CA TRP A 239 1.35 6.62 17.96
C TRP A 239 1.08 5.14 17.71
N LYS A 240 -0.20 4.77 17.73
CA LYS A 240 -0.62 3.41 17.35
C LYS A 240 -0.42 3.20 15.86
N THR A 241 0.33 2.17 15.48
CA THR A 241 0.59 1.80 14.08
C THR A 241 -0.65 1.18 13.40
N SER A 242 -0.66 1.18 12.08
CA SER A 242 -1.71 0.56 11.24
C SER A 242 -1.05 -0.36 10.18
N PRO A 243 -1.06 -1.68 10.36
CA PRO A 243 -1.67 -2.41 11.48
C PRO A 243 -0.96 -2.15 12.82
N PRO A 244 -1.67 -2.31 13.95
CA PRO A 244 -1.02 -2.33 15.24
C PRO A 244 -0.01 -3.46 15.27
N LEU A 245 1.25 -3.13 15.56
CA LEU A 245 2.33 -4.09 15.62
C LEU A 245 2.91 -4.12 17.04
N GLU A 246 2.64 -5.22 17.74
CA GLU A 246 3.27 -5.51 19.01
C GLU A 246 4.59 -6.23 18.77
N GLY A 247 5.60 -5.95 19.61
CA GLY A 247 6.93 -6.53 19.46
C GLY A 247 6.94 -8.06 19.59
N ASN A 248 6.11 -8.63 20.47
CA ASN A 248 6.08 -10.09 20.75
C ASN A 248 7.48 -10.66 21.01
N GLY A 249 8.28 -9.93 21.78
CA GLY A 249 9.66 -10.27 22.07
C GLY A 249 10.71 -9.53 21.22
N LEU A 250 10.33 -8.95 20.08
CA LEU A 250 11.23 -8.08 19.30
C LEU A 250 11.42 -6.73 19.99
N LYS A 251 12.63 -6.22 19.94
CA LYS A 251 13.01 -4.87 20.39
C LYS A 251 13.26 -3.97 19.18
N PRO A 252 13.09 -2.65 19.31
CA PRO A 252 13.45 -1.73 18.24
C PRO A 252 14.89 -1.99 17.75
N GLY A 253 15.04 -2.17 16.44
CA GLY A 253 16.29 -2.52 15.77
C GLY A 253 16.48 -4.02 15.52
N ASP A 254 15.68 -4.89 16.09
CA ASP A 254 15.74 -6.33 15.79
C ASP A 254 15.23 -6.62 14.38
N ALA A 255 15.88 -7.56 13.69
CA ALA A 255 15.39 -8.05 12.40
C ALA A 255 13.98 -8.64 12.53
N LEU A 256 13.16 -8.55 11.46
CA LEU A 256 11.80 -9.09 11.44
C LEU A 256 11.80 -10.63 11.30
N ASP A 257 12.56 -11.31 12.13
CA ASP A 257 12.59 -12.77 12.17
C ASP A 257 11.45 -13.32 13.05
N ASP A 258 10.24 -13.24 12.51
CA ASP A 258 9.01 -13.58 13.19
C ASP A 258 8.06 -14.27 12.20
N PRO A 259 7.33 -15.33 12.59
CA PRO A 259 6.39 -16.05 11.71
C PRO A 259 5.30 -15.18 11.09
N ARG A 260 5.02 -14.02 11.67
CA ARG A 260 4.08 -13.04 11.09
C ARG A 260 4.59 -12.44 9.77
N PHE A 261 5.91 -12.51 9.52
CA PHE A 261 6.58 -11.92 8.36
C PHE A 261 7.39 -12.98 7.60
N PRO A 262 6.72 -13.96 6.98
CA PRO A 262 7.39 -15.07 6.31
C PRO A 262 8.26 -14.57 5.14
N ILE A 263 9.43 -15.20 4.94
CA ILE A 263 10.18 -15.06 3.69
C ILE A 263 9.37 -15.74 2.59
N VAL A 264 9.04 -15.00 1.54
CA VAL A 264 8.18 -15.45 0.43
C VAL A 264 8.91 -15.48 -0.92
N ALA A 265 10.08 -14.87 -0.99
CA ALA A 265 11.01 -15.00 -2.11
C ALA A 265 12.45 -14.81 -1.65
N SER A 266 13.39 -15.46 -2.34
CA SER A 266 14.84 -15.32 -2.14
C SER A 266 15.59 -15.48 -3.47
N ARG A 267 16.80 -14.88 -3.54
CA ARG A 267 17.75 -15.08 -4.66
C ARG A 267 18.54 -16.35 -4.46
#